data_5ab6c567196a57917d57eee50c20897b
#
_entry.id   5ab6c567196a57917d57eee50c20897b
#
_cell.length_a   1.000
_cell.length_b   1.000
_cell.length_c   1.000
_cell.angle_alpha   90.00
_cell.angle_beta   90.00
_cell.angle_gamma   90.00
#
_symmetry.space_group_name_H-M   'P 1'
#
loop_
_entity.id
_entity.type
_entity.pdbx_description
1 polymer ?
#
loop_
_entity_poly.entity_id
_entity_poly.type
_entity_poly.pdbx_seq_one_letter_code
_entity_poly.pdbx_strand_id
1 'polypeptide(L)'
;MVALYARVSTDKQDETLQIPRLRSYCERAGHDIYKIYQDEASARNADRPGWKALMSDAHGHRFDAILVTKIDRVMRSLVGLHQVMEDLGKCGILLITLDQGPLDFSSPNGRLLISFLGSIAEWEREMISARTREALAAKKEAGVKLGRPTNEDIPLRKIALMRRAMYSWSAISRETGVSRTWLHNHQDDIEAELAEMAHEEGSGLAELVARTLDPIDRLQ
;
A
#
# COMPACT_ATOMS: atom_id res chain seq x y z
N MET A 1 -31.01 -0.33 19.55
CA MET A 1 -30.47 0.90 18.85
C MET A 1 -29.75 0.51 17.59
N VAL A 2 -29.73 1.39 16.55
CA VAL A 2 -29.14 1.11 15.27
C VAL A 2 -28.08 2.16 14.91
N ALA A 3 -26.87 1.74 14.49
CA ALA A 3 -25.86 2.62 13.92
C ALA A 3 -26.07 2.73 12.39
N LEU A 4 -26.02 3.93 11.85
CA LEU A 4 -26.10 4.16 10.40
C LEU A 4 -24.70 4.30 9.83
N TYR A 5 -24.43 3.63 8.71
CA TYR A 5 -23.18 3.81 8.00
C TYR A 5 -23.41 4.16 6.52
N ALA A 6 -22.78 5.23 6.08
CA ALA A 6 -22.83 5.68 4.71
C ALA A 6 -21.40 5.86 4.16
N ARG A 7 -21.19 5.45 2.92
CA ARG A 7 -19.95 5.69 2.18
C ARG A 7 -20.25 6.61 1.01
N VAL A 8 -19.79 7.85 1.13
CA VAL A 8 -20.05 8.92 0.16
C VAL A 8 -18.94 8.93 -0.89
N SER A 9 -19.31 8.92 -2.18
CA SER A 9 -18.36 9.10 -3.29
C SER A 9 -18.24 10.59 -3.62
N THR A 10 -17.16 10.99 -4.29
CA THR A 10 -17.00 12.38 -4.76
C THR A 10 -18.02 12.79 -5.83
N ASP A 11 -18.85 11.87 -6.32
CA ASP A 11 -19.91 12.09 -7.29
C ASP A 11 -21.21 12.47 -6.56
N LYS A 12 -21.52 13.75 -6.55
CA LYS A 12 -22.49 14.42 -5.67
C LYS A 12 -23.96 13.94 -5.73
N GLN A 13 -24.37 13.14 -6.72
CA GLN A 13 -25.78 12.79 -6.91
C GLN A 13 -26.29 11.61 -6.06
N ASP A 14 -25.45 10.61 -5.76
CA ASP A 14 -25.85 9.43 -4.97
C ASP A 14 -25.70 9.66 -3.44
N GLU A 15 -24.97 10.68 -3.05
CA GLU A 15 -24.56 10.95 -1.67
C GLU A 15 -25.63 11.59 -0.82
N THR A 16 -26.32 12.56 -1.38
CA THR A 16 -27.34 13.35 -0.69
C THR A 16 -28.55 12.50 -0.25
N LEU A 17 -28.71 11.32 -0.86
CA LEU A 17 -29.88 10.46 -0.62
C LEU A 17 -29.63 9.27 0.33
N GLN A 18 -28.36 8.88 0.59
CA GLN A 18 -28.11 7.68 1.42
C GLN A 18 -28.59 7.88 2.86
N ILE A 19 -28.15 8.92 3.53
CA ILE A 19 -28.51 9.18 4.92
C ILE A 19 -30.01 9.42 5.11
N PRO A 20 -30.69 10.26 4.29
CA PRO A 20 -32.14 10.39 4.35
C PRO A 20 -32.89 9.07 4.20
N ARG A 21 -32.46 8.20 3.27
CA ARG A 21 -33.07 6.86 3.11
C ARG A 21 -32.89 5.98 4.34
N LEU A 22 -31.68 5.98 4.93
CA LEU A 22 -31.42 5.22 6.17
C LEU A 22 -32.25 5.74 7.34
N ARG A 23 -32.37 7.05 7.51
CA ARG A 23 -33.22 7.67 8.53
C ARG A 23 -34.71 7.30 8.35
N SER A 24 -35.20 7.47 7.12
CA SER A 24 -36.62 7.13 6.81
C SER A 24 -36.91 5.65 7.03
N TYR A 25 -35.95 4.75 6.82
CA TYR A 25 -36.11 3.34 7.19
C TYR A 25 -36.23 3.17 8.70
N CYS A 26 -35.36 3.79 9.49
CA CYS A 26 -35.43 3.72 10.96
C CYS A 26 -36.73 4.26 11.51
N GLU A 27 -37.19 5.40 11.00
CA GLU A 27 -38.46 6.01 11.38
C GLU A 27 -39.64 5.06 11.14
N ARG A 28 -39.70 4.45 9.93
CA ARG A 28 -40.80 3.50 9.60
C ARG A 28 -40.72 2.19 10.37
N ALA A 29 -39.53 1.72 10.70
CA ALA A 29 -39.27 0.49 11.41
C ALA A 29 -39.31 0.68 12.95
N GLY A 30 -39.44 1.90 13.45
CA GLY A 30 -39.44 2.20 14.89
C GLY A 30 -38.07 1.98 15.54
N HIS A 31 -36.96 2.18 14.80
CA HIS A 31 -35.64 1.98 15.33
C HIS A 31 -35.02 3.29 15.83
N ASP A 32 -34.47 3.29 17.03
CA ASP A 32 -33.71 4.40 17.58
C ASP A 32 -32.33 4.43 16.97
N ILE A 33 -31.93 5.60 16.44
CA ILE A 33 -30.63 5.81 15.84
C ILE A 33 -29.60 6.15 16.93
N TYR A 34 -28.58 5.30 17.09
CA TYR A 34 -27.47 5.57 18.00
C TYR A 34 -26.55 6.69 17.45
N LYS A 35 -25.99 6.50 16.25
CA LYS A 35 -25.05 7.43 15.61
C LYS A 35 -24.95 7.19 14.12
N ILE A 36 -24.52 8.21 13.38
CA ILE A 36 -24.24 8.15 11.95
C ILE A 36 -22.73 8.21 11.74
N TYR A 37 -22.21 7.24 11.01
CA TYR A 37 -20.81 7.16 10.61
C TYR A 37 -20.71 7.32 9.10
N GLN A 38 -19.68 8.04 8.65
CA GLN A 38 -19.48 8.35 7.24
C GLN A 38 -18.01 8.24 6.88
N ASP A 39 -17.74 7.73 5.67
CA ASP A 39 -16.42 7.74 5.05
C ASP A 39 -16.52 8.21 3.60
N GLU A 40 -15.51 8.93 3.14
CA GLU A 40 -15.40 9.32 1.74
C GLU A 40 -14.84 8.17 0.89
N ALA A 41 -15.47 7.91 -0.25
CA ALA A 41 -15.05 6.88 -1.20
C ALA A 41 -13.97 7.39 -2.14
N SER A 42 -12.82 7.83 -1.64
CA SER A 42 -11.69 8.15 -2.52
C SER A 42 -10.95 6.87 -2.92
N ALA A 43 -10.52 6.79 -4.19
CA ALA A 43 -9.74 5.66 -4.70
C ALA A 43 -8.36 5.55 -4.02
N ARG A 44 -7.88 6.65 -3.42
CA ARG A 44 -6.56 6.77 -2.78
C ARG A 44 -6.59 6.53 -1.27
N ASN A 45 -7.76 6.60 -0.62
CA ASN A 45 -7.84 6.51 0.83
C ASN A 45 -8.40 5.14 1.24
N ALA A 46 -7.49 4.19 1.54
CA ALA A 46 -7.83 2.92 2.17
C ALA A 46 -8.22 3.09 3.65
N ASP A 47 -7.93 4.27 4.23
CA ASP A 47 -8.26 4.60 5.60
C ASP A 47 -9.75 5.00 5.70
N ARG A 48 -10.48 4.31 6.56
CA ARG A 48 -11.92 4.46 6.79
C ARG A 48 -12.16 4.79 8.25
N PRO A 49 -11.89 6.04 8.68
CA PRO A 49 -12.00 6.43 10.08
C PRO A 49 -13.42 6.26 10.64
N GLY A 50 -14.44 6.53 9.81
CA GLY A 50 -15.84 6.32 10.19
C GLY A 50 -16.16 4.84 10.42
N TRP A 51 -15.70 3.95 9.55
CA TRP A 51 -15.86 2.51 9.73
C TRP A 51 -15.09 1.99 10.96
N LYS A 52 -13.84 2.45 11.17
CA LYS A 52 -13.06 2.09 12.35
C LYS A 52 -13.74 2.50 13.65
N ALA A 53 -14.28 3.73 13.70
CA ALA A 53 -15.02 4.23 14.83
C ALA A 53 -16.32 3.42 15.08
N LEU A 54 -17.06 3.08 14.00
CA LEU A 54 -18.24 2.24 14.07
C LEU A 54 -17.91 0.86 14.66
N MET A 55 -16.84 0.19 14.16
CA MET A 55 -16.44 -1.12 14.68
C MET A 55 -15.94 -1.05 16.12
N SER A 56 -15.28 0.01 16.52
CA SER A 56 -14.91 0.24 17.93
C SER A 56 -16.13 0.34 18.84
N ASP A 57 -17.17 1.09 18.42
CA ASP A 57 -18.42 1.21 19.17
C ASP A 57 -19.23 -0.12 19.13
N ALA A 58 -19.12 -0.90 18.04
CA ALA A 58 -19.69 -2.24 17.92
C ALA A 58 -19.09 -3.22 18.93
N HIS A 59 -17.77 -3.25 19.07
CA HIS A 59 -17.08 -4.05 20.10
C HIS A 59 -17.44 -3.61 21.51
N GLY A 60 -17.81 -2.33 21.69
CA GLY A 60 -18.33 -1.78 22.94
C GLY A 60 -19.82 -2.06 23.18
N HIS A 61 -20.50 -2.83 22.33
CA HIS A 61 -21.94 -3.13 22.38
C HIS A 61 -22.81 -1.89 22.57
N ARG A 62 -22.49 -0.77 21.86
CA ARG A 62 -23.22 0.49 21.95
C ARG A 62 -24.55 0.47 21.18
N PHE A 63 -24.73 -0.47 20.28
CA PHE A 63 -25.90 -0.67 19.44
C PHE A 63 -26.06 -2.16 19.07
N ASP A 64 -27.22 -2.54 18.57
CA ASP A 64 -27.56 -3.93 18.28
C ASP A 64 -27.50 -4.24 16.77
N ALA A 65 -27.55 -3.22 15.93
CA ALA A 65 -27.52 -3.38 14.48
C ALA A 65 -26.81 -2.23 13.77
N ILE A 66 -26.27 -2.54 12.59
CA ILE A 66 -25.72 -1.58 11.63
C ILE A 66 -26.63 -1.55 10.42
N LEU A 67 -27.06 -0.35 10.00
CA LEU A 67 -27.88 -0.16 8.81
C LEU A 67 -27.06 0.52 7.71
N VAL A 68 -27.05 -0.11 6.53
CA VAL A 68 -26.41 0.38 5.31
C VAL A 68 -27.37 0.35 4.12
N THR A 69 -27.09 1.10 3.07
CA THR A 69 -27.92 1.07 1.86
C THR A 69 -27.74 -0.24 1.09
N LYS A 70 -26.50 -0.70 0.95
CA LYS A 70 -26.12 -1.94 0.25
C LYS A 70 -24.88 -2.54 0.88
N ILE A 71 -24.68 -3.85 0.70
CA ILE A 71 -23.56 -4.59 1.27
C ILE A 71 -22.19 -4.14 0.72
N ASP A 72 -22.14 -3.67 -0.54
CA ASP A 72 -20.91 -3.15 -1.19
C ASP A 72 -20.40 -1.84 -0.56
N ARG A 73 -21.26 -1.17 0.22
CA ARG A 73 -20.85 -0.01 1.02
C ARG A 73 -20.01 -0.42 2.23
N VAL A 74 -20.17 -1.65 2.70
CA VAL A 74 -19.39 -2.20 3.81
C VAL A 74 -17.98 -2.54 3.35
N MET A 75 -17.83 -3.38 2.34
CA MET A 75 -16.52 -3.79 1.80
C MET A 75 -16.55 -3.95 0.28
N ARG A 76 -15.37 -3.74 -0.36
CA ARG A 76 -15.20 -3.89 -1.81
C ARG A 76 -14.63 -5.25 -2.23
N SER A 77 -14.05 -6.00 -1.29
CA SER A 77 -13.47 -7.32 -1.55
C SER A 77 -14.19 -8.38 -0.73
N LEU A 78 -14.25 -9.59 -1.24
CA LEU A 78 -14.82 -10.74 -0.53
C LEU A 78 -14.05 -11.05 0.76
N VAL A 79 -12.73 -10.91 0.74
CA VAL A 79 -11.88 -11.08 1.92
C VAL A 79 -12.24 -10.09 3.04
N GLY A 80 -12.39 -8.82 2.67
CA GLY A 80 -12.78 -7.78 3.64
C GLY A 80 -14.20 -7.97 4.15
N LEU A 81 -15.12 -8.41 3.28
CA LEU A 81 -16.49 -8.70 3.67
C LEU A 81 -16.56 -9.89 4.65
N HIS A 82 -15.83 -10.97 4.37
CA HIS A 82 -15.72 -12.12 5.27
C HIS A 82 -15.27 -11.70 6.67
N GLN A 83 -14.19 -10.89 6.77
CA GLN A 83 -13.68 -10.41 8.05
C GLN A 83 -14.72 -9.60 8.83
N VAL A 84 -15.43 -8.69 8.17
CA VAL A 84 -16.50 -7.90 8.80
C VAL A 84 -17.65 -8.78 9.29
N MET A 85 -18.09 -9.75 8.48
CA MET A 85 -19.15 -10.67 8.87
C MET A 85 -18.76 -11.51 10.09
N GLU A 86 -17.51 -11.97 10.13
CA GLU A 86 -16.98 -12.70 11.28
C GLU A 86 -16.96 -11.84 12.55
N ASP A 87 -16.48 -10.60 12.44
CA ASP A 87 -16.40 -9.65 13.56
C ASP A 87 -17.80 -9.30 14.08
N LEU A 88 -18.75 -9.00 13.19
CA LEU A 88 -20.14 -8.73 13.56
C LEU A 88 -20.83 -9.94 14.20
N GLY A 89 -20.57 -11.14 13.68
CA GLY A 89 -21.06 -12.39 14.25
C GLY A 89 -20.55 -12.64 15.66
N LYS A 90 -19.28 -12.33 15.95
CA LYS A 90 -18.69 -12.41 17.30
C LYS A 90 -19.31 -11.38 18.26
N CYS A 91 -19.64 -10.19 17.76
CA CYS A 91 -20.29 -9.16 18.56
C CYS A 91 -21.80 -9.36 18.70
N GLY A 92 -22.42 -10.28 17.98
CA GLY A 92 -23.87 -10.47 17.95
C GLY A 92 -24.63 -9.29 17.33
N ILE A 93 -23.99 -8.53 16.44
CA ILE A 93 -24.56 -7.34 15.80
C ILE A 93 -25.16 -7.71 14.44
N LEU A 94 -26.41 -7.31 14.21
CA LEU A 94 -27.07 -7.49 12.92
C LEU A 94 -26.56 -6.50 11.89
N LEU A 95 -26.36 -6.95 10.65
CA LEU A 95 -26.19 -6.06 9.50
C LEU A 95 -27.51 -5.98 8.74
N ILE A 96 -28.08 -4.79 8.66
CA ILE A 96 -29.32 -4.54 7.93
C ILE A 96 -28.97 -3.79 6.65
N THR A 97 -29.41 -4.31 5.52
CA THR A 97 -29.29 -3.63 4.23
C THR A 97 -30.66 -3.25 3.71
N LEU A 98 -30.79 -2.11 3.01
CA LEU A 98 -32.08 -1.65 2.49
C LEU A 98 -32.62 -2.54 1.36
N ASP A 99 -31.74 -3.28 0.68
CA ASP A 99 -32.10 -4.12 -0.46
C ASP A 99 -32.35 -5.59 -0.08
N GLN A 100 -31.70 -6.12 0.96
CA GLN A 100 -31.79 -7.54 1.35
C GLN A 100 -32.41 -7.75 2.75
N GLY A 101 -32.54 -6.68 3.54
CA GLY A 101 -33.05 -6.76 4.92
C GLY A 101 -31.96 -7.17 5.94
N PRO A 102 -32.39 -7.71 7.10
CA PRO A 102 -31.48 -8.05 8.18
C PRO A 102 -30.69 -9.34 7.90
N LEU A 103 -29.39 -9.28 8.16
CA LEU A 103 -28.44 -10.38 8.05
C LEU A 103 -27.85 -10.66 9.45
N ASP A 104 -28.22 -11.81 10.02
CA ASP A 104 -27.72 -12.28 11.29
C ASP A 104 -26.57 -13.28 11.10
N PHE A 105 -25.36 -12.81 11.30
CA PHE A 105 -24.16 -13.63 11.17
C PHE A 105 -23.88 -14.52 12.40
N SER A 106 -24.58 -14.33 13.51
CA SER A 106 -24.50 -15.19 14.68
C SER A 106 -25.37 -16.45 14.55
N SER A 107 -26.36 -16.43 13.65
CA SER A 107 -27.24 -17.56 13.36
C SER A 107 -26.50 -18.75 12.70
N PRO A 108 -27.05 -19.98 12.74
CA PRO A 108 -26.48 -21.13 12.02
C PRO A 108 -26.29 -20.86 10.52
N ASN A 109 -27.27 -20.24 9.86
CA ASN A 109 -27.22 -19.88 8.43
C ASN A 109 -26.17 -18.79 8.17
N GLY A 110 -26.07 -17.79 9.06
CA GLY A 110 -25.04 -16.75 8.99
C GLY A 110 -23.64 -17.33 9.09
N ARG A 111 -23.41 -18.24 10.04
CA ARG A 111 -22.12 -18.94 10.17
C ARG A 111 -21.77 -19.78 8.93
N LEU A 112 -22.75 -20.46 8.34
CA LEU A 112 -22.54 -21.21 7.10
C LEU A 112 -22.13 -20.26 5.95
N LEU A 113 -22.80 -19.10 5.82
CA LEU A 113 -22.46 -18.08 4.82
C LEU A 113 -21.03 -17.54 5.04
N ILE A 114 -20.64 -17.24 6.28
CA ILE A 114 -19.28 -16.81 6.63
C ILE A 114 -18.26 -17.86 6.18
N SER A 115 -18.49 -19.14 6.51
CA SER A 115 -17.59 -20.25 6.14
C SER A 115 -17.45 -20.40 4.63
N PHE A 116 -18.55 -20.28 3.89
CA PHE A 116 -18.55 -20.33 2.43
C PHE A 116 -17.77 -19.17 1.82
N LEU A 117 -18.01 -17.93 2.26
CA LEU A 117 -17.28 -16.77 1.79
C LEU A 117 -15.79 -16.83 2.17
N GLY A 118 -15.46 -17.39 3.34
CA GLY A 118 -14.09 -17.65 3.76
C GLY A 118 -13.35 -18.57 2.78
N SER A 119 -13.98 -19.68 2.38
CA SER A 119 -13.41 -20.61 1.40
C SER A 119 -13.19 -19.96 0.02
N ILE A 120 -14.12 -19.11 -0.44
CA ILE A 120 -13.95 -18.36 -1.69
C ILE A 120 -12.79 -17.35 -1.55
N ALA A 121 -12.71 -16.64 -0.43
CA ALA A 121 -11.64 -15.67 -0.20
C ALA A 121 -10.26 -16.33 -0.13
N GLU A 122 -10.17 -17.53 0.41
CA GLU A 122 -8.94 -18.33 0.42
C GLU A 122 -8.56 -18.80 -0.99
N TRP A 123 -9.50 -19.31 -1.74
CA TRP A 123 -9.32 -19.68 -3.14
C TRP A 123 -8.85 -18.48 -4.00
N GLU A 124 -9.44 -17.30 -3.84
CA GLU A 124 -8.98 -16.08 -4.54
C GLU A 124 -7.52 -15.74 -4.22
N ARG A 125 -7.11 -15.83 -2.93
CA ARG A 125 -5.71 -15.59 -2.52
C ARG A 125 -4.75 -16.59 -3.17
N GLU A 126 -5.13 -17.87 -3.21
CA GLU A 126 -4.35 -18.92 -3.85
C GLU A 126 -4.17 -18.68 -5.34
N MET A 127 -5.25 -18.28 -6.04
CA MET A 127 -5.22 -17.95 -7.45
C MET A 127 -4.33 -16.73 -7.75
N ILE A 128 -4.39 -15.67 -6.92
CA ILE A 128 -3.52 -14.50 -7.05
C ILE A 128 -2.05 -14.91 -6.80
N SER A 129 -1.80 -15.73 -5.79
CA SER A 129 -0.46 -16.23 -5.48
C SER A 129 0.10 -17.11 -6.61
N ALA A 130 -0.70 -17.97 -7.21
CA ALA A 130 -0.31 -18.78 -8.36
C ALA A 130 0.08 -17.90 -9.55
N ARG A 131 -0.78 -16.95 -9.95
CA ARG A 131 -0.49 -16.00 -11.03
C ARG A 131 0.77 -15.18 -10.79
N THR A 132 0.97 -14.74 -9.55
CA THR A 132 2.18 -13.98 -9.18
C THR A 132 3.44 -14.84 -9.31
N ARG A 133 3.39 -16.11 -8.86
CA ARG A 133 4.51 -17.06 -9.01
C ARG A 133 4.82 -17.35 -10.48
N GLU A 134 3.80 -17.57 -11.31
CA GLU A 134 3.97 -17.75 -12.76
C GLU A 134 4.59 -16.52 -13.42
N ALA A 135 4.10 -15.31 -13.11
CA ALA A 135 4.64 -14.07 -13.64
C ALA A 135 6.10 -13.83 -13.21
N LEU A 136 6.45 -14.18 -11.96
CA LEU A 136 7.84 -14.08 -11.48
C LEU A 136 8.74 -15.14 -12.13
N ALA A 137 8.25 -16.36 -12.33
CA ALA A 137 8.97 -17.41 -13.04
C ALA A 137 9.28 -16.99 -14.48
N ALA A 138 8.28 -16.51 -15.22
CA ALA A 138 8.47 -16.00 -16.58
C ALA A 138 9.49 -14.85 -16.65
N LYS A 139 9.46 -13.92 -15.69
CA LYS A 139 10.48 -12.85 -15.61
C LYS A 139 11.87 -13.40 -15.33
N LYS A 140 11.99 -14.41 -14.46
CA LYS A 140 13.27 -15.06 -14.15
C LYS A 140 13.83 -15.78 -15.38
N GLU A 141 13.00 -16.50 -16.12
CA GLU A 141 13.36 -17.15 -17.39
C GLU A 141 13.81 -16.14 -18.46
N ALA A 142 13.17 -14.95 -18.48
CA ALA A 142 13.56 -13.84 -19.33
C ALA A 142 14.86 -13.11 -18.86
N GLY A 143 15.55 -13.62 -17.83
CA GLY A 143 16.79 -13.05 -17.31
C GLY A 143 16.62 -11.79 -16.48
N VAL A 144 15.40 -11.41 -16.10
CA VAL A 144 15.16 -10.23 -15.25
C VAL A 144 15.58 -10.55 -13.83
N LYS A 145 16.53 -9.80 -13.29
CA LYS A 145 16.91 -9.87 -11.86
C LYS A 145 15.72 -9.44 -11.01
N LEU A 146 15.26 -10.35 -10.14
CA LEU A 146 14.14 -10.10 -9.22
C LEU A 146 14.68 -9.85 -7.81
N GLY A 147 14.01 -8.99 -7.07
CA GLY A 147 14.34 -8.66 -5.69
C GLY A 147 14.87 -7.24 -5.51
N ARG A 148 15.47 -7.00 -4.36
CA ARG A 148 16.12 -5.72 -4.06
C ARG A 148 17.37 -5.57 -4.94
N PRO A 149 17.60 -4.38 -5.53
CA PRO A 149 18.85 -4.11 -6.26
C PRO A 149 20.07 -4.49 -5.42
N THR A 150 21.03 -5.19 -6.06
CA THR A 150 22.31 -5.53 -5.44
C THR A 150 23.28 -4.35 -5.53
N ASN A 151 24.40 -4.40 -4.78
CA ASN A 151 25.44 -3.37 -4.87
C ASN A 151 26.03 -3.23 -6.29
N GLU A 152 25.98 -4.29 -7.10
CA GLU A 152 26.41 -4.28 -8.51
C GLU A 152 25.53 -3.39 -9.40
N ASP A 153 24.26 -3.18 -9.01
CA ASP A 153 23.32 -2.32 -9.73
C ASP A 153 23.39 -0.84 -9.27
N ILE A 154 24.26 -0.54 -8.28
CA ILE A 154 24.38 0.81 -7.73
C ILE A 154 25.45 1.57 -8.51
N PRO A 155 25.13 2.75 -9.07
CA PRO A 155 26.06 3.53 -9.87
C PRO A 155 27.10 4.26 -8.99
N LEU A 156 28.02 3.49 -8.36
CA LEU A 156 28.96 4.01 -7.36
C LEU A 156 29.81 5.15 -7.91
N ARG A 157 30.33 5.00 -9.14
CA ARG A 157 31.14 6.03 -9.82
C ARG A 157 30.37 7.34 -10.05
N LYS A 158 29.07 7.25 -10.44
CA LYS A 158 28.20 8.43 -10.56
C LYS A 158 27.96 9.11 -9.20
N ILE A 159 27.76 8.32 -8.14
CA ILE A 159 27.57 8.81 -6.77
C ILE A 159 28.84 9.53 -6.29
N ALA A 160 30.02 8.94 -6.52
CA ALA A 160 31.31 9.52 -6.18
C ALA A 160 31.53 10.86 -6.89
N LEU A 161 31.27 10.94 -8.21
CA LEU A 161 31.36 12.19 -8.97
C LEU A 161 30.44 13.29 -8.43
N MET A 162 29.19 12.93 -8.08
CA MET A 162 28.24 13.89 -7.48
C MET A 162 28.72 14.37 -6.12
N ARG A 163 29.33 13.50 -5.29
CA ARG A 163 29.94 13.90 -4.01
C ARG A 163 31.13 14.83 -4.21
N ARG A 164 32.01 14.54 -5.16
CA ARG A 164 33.12 15.44 -5.55
C ARG A 164 32.62 16.82 -5.99
N ALA A 165 31.47 16.86 -6.68
CA ALA A 165 30.79 18.09 -7.09
C ALA A 165 29.93 18.73 -5.98
N MET A 166 30.12 18.30 -4.71
CA MET A 166 29.46 18.85 -3.50
C MET A 166 27.93 18.72 -3.45
N TYR A 167 27.34 17.78 -4.20
CA TYR A 167 25.89 17.51 -4.09
C TYR A 167 25.53 16.95 -2.71
N SER A 168 24.38 17.35 -2.19
CA SER A 168 23.83 16.81 -0.93
C SER A 168 23.40 15.36 -1.09
N TRP A 169 23.41 14.57 0.00
CA TRP A 169 22.92 13.20 0.00
C TRP A 169 21.47 13.06 -0.48
N SER A 170 20.64 14.06 -0.22
CA SER A 170 19.26 14.11 -0.71
C SER A 170 19.16 14.30 -2.23
N ALA A 171 20.05 15.13 -2.81
CA ALA A 171 20.12 15.33 -4.25
C ALA A 171 20.63 14.06 -4.95
N ILE A 172 21.69 13.43 -4.41
CA ILE A 172 22.24 12.17 -4.93
C ILE A 172 21.20 11.06 -4.89
N SER A 173 20.49 10.90 -3.76
CA SER A 173 19.41 9.91 -3.63
C SER A 173 18.31 10.09 -4.66
N ARG A 174 17.92 11.33 -4.94
CA ARG A 174 16.89 11.67 -5.94
C ARG A 174 17.34 11.34 -7.36
N GLU A 175 18.56 11.65 -7.68
CA GLU A 175 19.13 11.49 -9.03
C GLU A 175 19.51 10.04 -9.36
N THR A 176 19.97 9.28 -8.37
CA THR A 176 20.44 7.91 -8.56
C THR A 176 19.42 6.85 -8.18
N GLY A 177 18.33 7.22 -7.48
CA GLY A 177 17.35 6.28 -6.93
C GLY A 177 17.86 5.49 -5.71
N VAL A 178 19.10 5.71 -5.27
CA VAL A 178 19.70 5.01 -4.12
C VAL A 178 19.21 5.63 -2.82
N SER A 179 18.82 4.82 -1.84
CA SER A 179 18.30 5.32 -0.57
C SER A 179 19.36 6.10 0.22
N ARG A 180 18.96 7.16 0.93
CA ARG A 180 19.85 7.94 1.78
C ARG A 180 20.53 7.11 2.85
N THR A 181 19.83 6.12 3.41
CA THR A 181 20.39 5.19 4.40
C THR A 181 21.54 4.37 3.80
N TRP A 182 21.38 3.89 2.58
CA TRP A 182 22.45 3.18 1.88
C TRP A 182 23.65 4.10 1.65
N LEU A 183 23.44 5.30 1.11
CA LEU A 183 24.51 6.28 0.86
C LEU A 183 25.28 6.63 2.14
N HIS A 184 24.59 6.72 3.27
CA HIS A 184 25.23 7.03 4.55
C HIS A 184 26.03 5.85 5.11
N ASN A 185 25.55 4.62 4.93
CA ASN A 185 26.22 3.42 5.43
C ASN A 185 27.43 2.97 4.53
N HIS A 186 27.56 3.51 3.31
CA HIS A 186 28.61 3.15 2.35
C HIS A 186 29.46 4.37 1.97
N GLN A 187 29.70 5.29 2.92
CA GLN A 187 30.53 6.47 2.68
C GLN A 187 31.98 6.06 2.38
N ASP A 188 32.48 5.04 3.09
CA ASP A 188 33.84 4.53 2.91
C ASP A 188 34.05 3.96 1.48
N ASP A 189 33.04 3.25 0.95
CA ASP A 189 33.07 2.72 -0.43
C ASP A 189 33.07 3.86 -1.47
N ILE A 190 32.29 4.93 -1.19
CA ILE A 190 32.23 6.11 -2.07
C ILE A 190 33.54 6.89 -2.04
N GLU A 191 34.18 7.01 -0.89
CA GLU A 191 35.49 7.65 -0.72
C GLU A 191 36.62 6.84 -1.38
N ALA A 192 36.57 5.50 -1.28
CA ALA A 192 37.48 4.62 -1.96
C ALA A 192 37.42 4.78 -3.50
N GLU A 193 36.19 4.81 -4.05
CA GLU A 193 35.97 5.06 -5.49
C GLU A 193 36.51 6.43 -5.92
N LEU A 194 36.33 7.47 -5.08
CA LEU A 194 36.91 8.80 -5.35
C LEU A 194 38.45 8.77 -5.36
N ALA A 195 39.06 8.03 -4.46
CA ALA A 195 40.52 7.89 -4.39
C ALA A 195 41.06 7.13 -5.63
N GLU A 196 40.39 6.08 -6.06
CA GLU A 196 40.75 5.31 -7.26
C GLU A 196 40.64 6.17 -8.51
N MET A 197 39.59 6.96 -8.66
CA MET A 197 39.43 7.90 -9.77
C MET A 197 40.52 8.97 -9.79
N ALA A 198 40.93 9.50 -8.62
CA ALA A 198 42.00 10.48 -8.52
C ALA A 198 43.36 9.85 -8.92
N HIS A 199 43.59 8.58 -8.58
CA HIS A 199 44.79 7.84 -8.98
C HIS A 199 44.81 7.60 -10.49
N GLU A 200 43.69 7.24 -11.11
CA GLU A 200 43.53 7.08 -12.55
C GLU A 200 43.86 8.39 -13.30
N GLU A 201 43.29 9.52 -12.84
CA GLU A 201 43.54 10.86 -13.39
C GLU A 201 45.03 11.26 -13.25
N GLY A 202 45.62 10.99 -12.09
CA GLY A 202 47.04 11.27 -11.82
C GLY A 202 47.99 10.41 -12.67
N SER A 203 47.66 9.14 -12.87
CA SER A 203 48.43 8.22 -13.73
C SER A 203 48.35 8.63 -15.20
N GLY A 204 47.15 9.02 -15.68
CA GLY A 204 46.97 9.51 -17.05
C GLY A 204 47.72 10.80 -17.32
N LEU A 205 47.80 11.74 -16.37
CA LEU A 205 48.59 12.95 -16.45
C LEU A 205 50.10 12.65 -16.44
N ALA A 206 50.55 11.73 -15.59
CA ALA A 206 51.97 11.29 -15.57
C ALA A 206 52.40 10.63 -16.88
N GLU A 207 51.51 9.80 -17.48
CA GLU A 207 51.76 9.17 -18.76
C GLU A 207 51.76 10.18 -19.93
N LEU A 208 50.88 11.19 -19.88
CA LEU A 208 50.87 12.29 -20.84
C LEU A 208 52.12 13.16 -20.73
N VAL A 209 52.54 13.49 -19.50
CA VAL A 209 53.79 14.25 -19.23
C VAL A 209 55.01 13.46 -19.67
N ALA A 210 55.08 12.14 -19.40
CA ALA A 210 56.16 11.28 -19.86
C ALA A 210 56.23 11.21 -21.38
N ARG A 211 55.08 11.14 -22.08
CA ARG A 211 55.03 11.20 -23.55
C ARG A 211 55.38 12.56 -24.13
N THR A 212 55.17 13.65 -23.40
CA THR A 212 55.40 15.02 -23.88
C THR A 212 56.87 15.46 -23.60
N LEU A 213 57.52 14.84 -22.61
CA LEU A 213 58.89 15.20 -22.19
C LEU A 213 60.00 14.32 -22.83
N ASP A 214 59.60 13.34 -23.66
CA ASP A 214 60.60 12.42 -24.29
C ASP A 214 60.83 12.70 -25.75
N PRO A 215 61.38 13.88 -26.14
CA PRO A 215 62.33 13.97 -27.26
C PRO A 215 63.46 15.01 -27.16
N ILE A 216 63.89 15.44 -25.96
CA ILE A 216 64.96 16.50 -25.97
C ILE A 216 66.35 15.96 -25.62
N ASP A 217 66.56 14.70 -25.28
CA ASP A 217 67.84 14.20 -24.78
C ASP A 217 68.55 13.14 -25.71
N ARG A 218 68.30 13.23 -27.01
CA ARG A 218 69.10 12.43 -27.99
C ARG A 218 69.79 13.29 -29.06
N LEU A 219 70.45 14.34 -28.63
CA LEU A 219 71.45 15.04 -29.46
C LEU A 219 72.57 15.56 -28.56
N GLN A 220 73.42 14.66 -28.09
CA GLN A 220 74.87 14.89 -27.89
C GLN A 220 75.60 13.59 -28.07
#